data_4202e0d327df6320d5d89e255cb801d7
#
_entry.id   4202e0d327df6320d5d89e255cb801d7
#
_cell.length_a   1.000
_cell.length_b   1.000
_cell.length_c   1.000
_cell.angle_alpha   90.00
_cell.angle_beta   90.00
_cell.angle_gamma   90.00
#
_symmetry.space_group_name_H-M   'P 1'
#
loop_
_entity.id
_entity.type
_entity.pdbx_description
1 polymer ?
#
loop_
_entity_poly.entity_id
_entity_poly.type
_entity_poly.pdbx_seq_one_letter_code
_entity_poly.pdbx_strand_id
1 'polypeptide(L)'
;MIRVELPALIGRLNDISRQALEASAALCISRQGAEITPAHLLFKLLETPFSDVRQILEHTGINHQQLQPVVGDSLNGEPQTAEPYPSFSPLLVELMQDAWLLASTELGHTELRSGAVFLALLMNADRYLMPRVAQALVDINREQLRKQFDRVTKGSVERPQLMESGGAKRAVEADMDPLKRYATDFTKLAREDKLDPVVCRDAEIDQMIDILCRRRKNNPIVVGDAGVGKSAVVEGLALRIVNGDVPDRLKNVELWTLDMGALQA
;
A
#
# COMPACT_ATOMS: atom_id res chain seq x y z
N MET A 1 27.90 2.80 0.02
CA MET A 1 26.59 2.26 -0.33
C MET A 1 25.69 2.49 0.88
N ILE A 2 24.62 3.27 0.76
CA ILE A 2 23.66 3.51 1.84
C ILE A 2 22.85 2.22 1.98
N ARG A 3 22.99 1.52 3.11
CA ARG A 3 22.18 0.33 3.42
C ARG A 3 20.94 0.78 4.18
N VAL A 4 19.76 0.47 3.65
CA VAL A 4 18.50 0.65 4.38
C VAL A 4 18.43 -0.42 5.47
N GLU A 5 18.24 -0.02 6.72
CA GLU A 5 18.15 -0.96 7.85
C GLU A 5 16.85 -1.77 7.79
N LEU A 6 16.92 -3.04 8.21
CA LEU A 6 15.78 -3.97 8.18
C LEU A 6 14.51 -3.44 8.88
N PRO A 7 14.57 -2.77 10.04
CA PRO A 7 13.36 -2.20 10.66
C PRO A 7 12.62 -1.20 9.75
N ALA A 8 13.37 -0.38 9.01
CA ALA A 8 12.78 0.57 8.07
C ALA A 8 12.12 -0.13 6.87
N LEU A 9 12.68 -1.24 6.40
CA LEU A 9 12.11 -2.06 5.33
C LEU A 9 10.84 -2.78 5.80
N ILE A 10 10.84 -3.33 7.01
CA ILE A 10 9.66 -3.96 7.61
C ILE A 10 8.51 -2.94 7.75
N GLY A 11 8.82 -1.69 8.10
CA GLY A 11 7.84 -0.60 8.15
C GLY A 11 7.22 -0.24 6.80
N ARG A 12 7.86 -0.62 5.69
CA ARG A 12 7.37 -0.40 4.33
C ARG A 12 6.56 -1.55 3.74
N LEU A 13 6.54 -2.71 4.40
CA LEU A 13 5.73 -3.84 3.97
C LEU A 13 4.25 -3.51 4.05
N ASN A 14 3.50 -3.87 3.01
CA ASN A 14 2.06 -3.93 3.11
C ASN A 14 1.63 -5.07 4.06
N ASP A 15 0.37 -5.11 4.44
CA ASP A 15 -0.14 -6.07 5.43
C ASP A 15 0.09 -7.53 5.02
N ILE A 16 -0.09 -7.86 3.75
CA ILE A 16 0.11 -9.22 3.24
C ILE A 16 1.58 -9.65 3.32
N SER A 17 2.49 -8.78 2.86
CA SER A 17 3.93 -9.08 2.93
C SER A 17 4.43 -9.16 4.36
N ARG A 18 3.89 -8.33 5.26
CA ARG A 18 4.19 -8.36 6.69
C ARG A 18 3.73 -9.66 7.33
N GLN A 19 2.47 -10.06 7.11
CA GLN A 19 1.93 -11.33 7.61
C GLN A 19 2.72 -12.54 7.07
N ALA A 20 3.11 -12.51 5.78
CA ALA A 20 3.92 -13.56 5.20
C ALA A 20 5.32 -13.64 5.86
N LEU A 21 5.94 -12.50 6.17
CA LEU A 21 7.24 -12.46 6.88
C LEU A 21 7.12 -13.00 8.31
N GLU A 22 6.09 -12.61 9.05
CA GLU A 22 5.79 -13.13 10.39
C GLU A 22 5.52 -14.64 10.37
N ALA A 23 4.71 -15.10 9.40
CA ALA A 23 4.46 -16.53 9.20
C ALA A 23 5.73 -17.30 8.80
N SER A 24 6.66 -16.66 8.09
CA SER A 24 7.97 -17.22 7.74
C SER A 24 8.85 -17.43 8.98
N ALA A 25 8.83 -16.49 9.92
CA ALA A 25 9.51 -16.63 11.19
C ALA A 25 8.93 -17.79 12.02
N ALA A 26 7.60 -17.89 12.10
CA ALA A 26 6.92 -18.99 12.78
C ALA A 26 7.25 -20.36 12.14
N LEU A 27 7.31 -20.43 10.80
CA LEU A 27 7.71 -21.63 10.06
C LEU A 27 9.15 -22.02 10.40
N CYS A 28 10.08 -21.07 10.39
CA CYS A 28 11.49 -21.30 10.72
C CYS A 28 11.63 -21.84 12.16
N ILE A 29 10.94 -21.24 13.12
CA ILE A 29 10.91 -21.71 14.54
C ILE A 29 10.38 -23.13 14.62
N SER A 30 9.28 -23.45 13.94
CA SER A 30 8.67 -24.80 13.98
C SER A 30 9.59 -25.89 13.41
N ARG A 31 10.51 -25.50 12.53
CA ARG A 31 11.52 -26.38 11.93
C ARG A 31 12.87 -26.35 12.64
N GLN A 32 12.98 -25.59 13.74
CA GLN A 32 14.23 -25.35 14.46
C GLN A 32 15.34 -24.75 13.56
N GLY A 33 14.96 -23.97 12.55
CA GLY A 33 15.89 -23.32 11.63
C GLY A 33 16.65 -22.19 12.31
N ALA A 34 17.91 -22.02 11.94
CA ALA A 34 18.79 -20.97 12.49
C ALA A 34 18.49 -19.59 11.90
N GLU A 35 18.08 -19.55 10.65
CA GLU A 35 17.87 -18.28 9.91
C GLU A 35 16.59 -18.32 9.09
N ILE A 36 15.91 -17.16 9.05
CA ILE A 36 14.76 -16.94 8.17
C ILE A 36 15.30 -16.56 6.78
N THR A 37 15.12 -17.43 5.81
CA THR A 37 15.68 -17.29 4.45
C THR A 37 14.64 -16.80 3.43
N PRO A 38 15.07 -16.37 2.22
CA PRO A 38 14.14 -16.05 1.12
C PRO A 38 13.19 -17.21 0.76
N ALA A 39 13.62 -18.45 0.94
CA ALA A 39 12.79 -19.64 0.69
C ALA A 39 11.62 -19.74 1.68
N HIS A 40 11.83 -19.42 2.96
CA HIS A 40 10.75 -19.36 3.96
C HIS A 40 9.71 -18.32 3.57
N LEU A 41 10.16 -17.12 3.15
CA LEU A 41 9.26 -16.05 2.70
C LEU A 41 8.49 -16.46 1.45
N LEU A 42 9.16 -16.99 0.44
CA LEU A 42 8.52 -17.47 -0.77
C LEU A 42 7.47 -18.54 -0.46
N PHE A 43 7.79 -19.51 0.41
CA PHE A 43 6.84 -20.55 0.81
C PHE A 43 5.54 -19.97 1.36
N LYS A 44 5.64 -18.97 2.24
CA LYS A 44 4.47 -18.30 2.84
C LYS A 44 3.72 -17.40 1.86
N LEU A 45 4.41 -16.73 0.95
CA LEU A 45 3.77 -15.96 -0.12
C LEU A 45 2.98 -16.86 -1.08
N LEU A 46 3.43 -18.08 -1.33
CA LEU A 46 2.70 -19.06 -2.14
C LEU A 46 1.40 -19.55 -1.47
N GLU A 47 1.32 -19.55 -0.15
CA GLU A 47 0.11 -19.90 0.60
C GLU A 47 -0.95 -18.79 0.58
N THR A 48 -0.56 -17.54 0.34
CA THR A 48 -1.46 -16.39 0.43
C THR A 48 -2.35 -16.28 -0.81
N PRO A 49 -3.68 -16.46 -0.68
CA PRO A 49 -4.59 -16.38 -1.82
C PRO A 49 -4.73 -14.93 -2.29
N PHE A 50 -5.01 -14.75 -3.58
CA PHE A 50 -5.26 -13.44 -4.22
C PHE A 50 -4.13 -12.41 -4.06
N SER A 51 -2.94 -12.82 -3.62
CA SER A 51 -1.75 -11.98 -3.56
C SER A 51 -1.20 -11.65 -4.95
N ASP A 52 -0.32 -10.65 -5.04
CA ASP A 52 0.39 -10.35 -6.29
C ASP A 52 1.15 -11.58 -6.81
N VAL A 53 1.80 -12.33 -5.93
CA VAL A 53 2.53 -13.55 -6.29
C VAL A 53 1.61 -14.55 -6.97
N ARG A 54 0.40 -14.75 -6.44
CA ARG A 54 -0.58 -15.67 -7.03
C ARG A 54 -1.03 -15.21 -8.42
N GLN A 55 -1.29 -13.92 -8.58
CA GLN A 55 -1.66 -13.33 -9.88
C GLN A 55 -0.52 -13.48 -10.90
N ILE A 56 0.72 -13.27 -10.48
CA ILE A 56 1.89 -13.44 -11.35
C ILE A 56 2.03 -14.90 -11.79
N LEU A 57 1.92 -15.87 -10.89
CA LEU A 57 2.01 -17.29 -11.21
C LEU A 57 0.89 -17.75 -12.14
N GLU A 58 -0.34 -17.34 -11.90
CA GLU A 58 -1.48 -17.61 -12.77
C GLU A 58 -1.28 -17.02 -14.17
N HIS A 59 -0.80 -15.78 -14.27
CA HIS A 59 -0.51 -15.14 -15.55
C HIS A 59 0.61 -15.82 -16.33
N THR A 60 1.61 -16.34 -15.64
CA THR A 60 2.76 -17.03 -16.25
C THR A 60 2.53 -18.53 -16.49
N GLY A 61 1.37 -19.04 -16.08
CA GLY A 61 1.00 -20.46 -16.27
C GLY A 61 1.71 -21.42 -15.32
N ILE A 62 2.37 -20.91 -14.27
CA ILE A 62 3.03 -21.75 -13.26
C ILE A 62 2.03 -22.16 -12.19
N ASN A 63 1.90 -23.48 -12.00
CA ASN A 63 1.03 -24.01 -10.96
C ASN A 63 1.69 -23.89 -9.57
N HIS A 64 1.13 -23.01 -8.73
CA HIS A 64 1.60 -22.83 -7.35
C HIS A 64 1.58 -24.12 -6.52
N GLN A 65 0.61 -25.03 -6.77
CA GLN A 65 0.52 -26.31 -6.06
C GLN A 65 1.68 -27.26 -6.39
N GLN A 66 2.30 -27.09 -7.56
CA GLN A 66 3.50 -27.84 -7.94
C GLN A 66 4.78 -27.16 -7.43
N LEU A 67 4.79 -25.83 -7.38
CA LEU A 67 5.94 -25.04 -6.90
C LEU A 67 6.11 -25.15 -5.39
N GLN A 68 5.02 -25.13 -4.63
CA GLN A 68 5.05 -25.12 -3.17
C GLN A 68 5.81 -26.31 -2.55
N PRO A 69 5.59 -27.57 -2.96
CA PRO A 69 6.40 -28.69 -2.47
C PRO A 69 7.89 -28.55 -2.79
N VAL A 70 8.24 -28.06 -3.99
CA VAL A 70 9.65 -27.85 -4.38
C VAL A 70 10.34 -26.83 -3.46
N VAL A 71 9.65 -25.75 -3.12
CA VAL A 71 10.14 -24.76 -2.14
C VAL A 71 10.18 -25.38 -0.74
N GLY A 72 9.16 -26.13 -0.34
CA GLY A 72 9.12 -26.83 0.96
C GLY A 72 10.26 -27.82 1.16
N ASP A 73 10.61 -28.58 0.10
CA ASP A 73 11.73 -29.52 0.12
C ASP A 73 13.08 -28.80 0.26
N SER A 74 13.21 -27.60 -0.31
CA SER A 74 14.44 -26.82 -0.18
C SER A 74 14.72 -26.37 1.27
N LEU A 75 13.70 -26.28 2.10
CA LEU A 75 13.80 -25.92 3.51
C LEU A 75 14.26 -27.09 4.40
N ASN A 76 14.22 -28.35 3.92
CA ASN A 76 14.59 -29.52 4.72
C ASN A 76 16.11 -29.65 4.93
N GLY A 77 16.93 -28.94 4.19
CA GLY A 77 18.40 -28.99 4.28
C GLY A 77 19.02 -27.80 5.02
N GLU A 78 18.22 -26.94 5.63
CA GLU A 78 18.73 -25.74 6.30
C GLU A 78 19.35 -26.06 7.66
N PRO A 79 20.38 -25.27 8.12
CA PRO A 79 20.99 -25.45 9.42
C PRO A 79 19.97 -25.30 10.55
N GLN A 80 20.02 -26.22 11.50
CA GLN A 80 19.18 -26.19 12.70
C GLN A 80 19.91 -25.52 13.87
N THR A 81 19.14 -24.90 14.76
CA THR A 81 19.65 -24.28 15.99
C THR A 81 18.82 -24.67 17.21
N ALA A 82 19.46 -24.67 18.37
CA ALA A 82 18.77 -24.77 19.66
C ALA A 82 18.33 -23.40 20.20
N GLU A 83 18.68 -22.30 19.52
CA GLU A 83 18.27 -20.96 19.95
C GLU A 83 16.77 -20.76 19.72
N PRO A 84 16.07 -20.09 20.66
CA PRO A 84 14.62 -19.95 20.60
C PRO A 84 14.14 -18.98 19.51
N TYR A 85 15.02 -18.11 19.00
CA TYR A 85 14.66 -17.11 18.00
C TYR A 85 15.65 -17.15 16.82
N PRO A 86 15.16 -17.45 15.59
CA PRO A 86 15.98 -17.41 14.40
C PRO A 86 16.34 -15.96 14.02
N SER A 87 17.53 -15.78 13.45
CA SER A 87 17.92 -14.48 12.86
C SER A 87 17.41 -14.35 11.42
N PHE A 88 17.37 -13.14 10.91
CA PHE A 88 17.14 -12.92 9.48
C PHE A 88 18.43 -13.19 8.70
N SER A 89 18.35 -14.05 7.69
CA SER A 89 19.52 -14.31 6.83
C SER A 89 19.96 -13.05 6.10
N PRO A 90 21.27 -12.86 5.89
CA PRO A 90 21.77 -11.73 5.09
C PRO A 90 21.14 -11.66 3.68
N LEU A 91 20.87 -12.81 3.07
CA LEU A 91 20.24 -12.90 1.76
C LEU A 91 18.78 -12.41 1.78
N LEU A 92 18.04 -12.64 2.86
CA LEU A 92 16.68 -12.11 2.99
C LEU A 92 16.69 -10.59 3.13
N VAL A 93 17.63 -10.05 3.91
CA VAL A 93 17.79 -8.59 4.06
C VAL A 93 18.15 -7.95 2.72
N GLU A 94 19.08 -8.55 1.96
CA GLU A 94 19.44 -8.07 0.61
C GLU A 94 18.23 -8.14 -0.34
N LEU A 95 17.49 -9.24 -0.34
CA LEU A 95 16.27 -9.36 -1.15
C LEU A 95 15.26 -8.25 -0.85
N MET A 96 15.06 -7.94 0.43
CA MET A 96 14.15 -6.86 0.85
C MET A 96 14.65 -5.48 0.39
N GLN A 97 15.96 -5.24 0.39
CA GLN A 97 16.57 -4.01 -0.13
C GLN A 97 16.40 -3.90 -1.64
N ASP A 98 16.69 -4.97 -2.40
CA ASP A 98 16.49 -5.02 -3.84
C ASP A 98 15.03 -4.83 -4.22
N ALA A 99 14.13 -5.47 -3.49
CA ALA A 99 12.69 -5.35 -3.68
C ALA A 99 12.18 -3.93 -3.42
N TRP A 100 12.69 -3.28 -2.36
CA TRP A 100 12.33 -1.88 -2.07
C TRP A 100 12.88 -0.92 -3.14
N LEU A 101 14.10 -1.12 -3.59
CA LEU A 101 14.66 -0.33 -4.67
C LEU A 101 13.81 -0.45 -5.94
N LEU A 102 13.46 -1.67 -6.35
CA LEU A 102 12.60 -1.94 -7.50
C LEU A 102 11.21 -1.32 -7.32
N ALA A 103 10.58 -1.50 -6.15
CA ALA A 103 9.25 -0.99 -5.85
C ALA A 103 9.19 0.54 -5.93
N SER A 104 10.16 1.22 -5.31
CA SER A 104 10.17 2.68 -5.20
C SER A 104 10.63 3.39 -6.47
N THR A 105 11.61 2.83 -7.20
CA THR A 105 12.22 3.52 -8.36
C THR A 105 11.57 3.15 -9.68
N GLU A 106 11.13 1.90 -9.84
CA GLU A 106 10.62 1.42 -11.13
C GLU A 106 9.10 1.23 -11.14
N LEU A 107 8.53 0.73 -10.02
CA LEU A 107 7.09 0.48 -9.94
C LEU A 107 6.31 1.67 -9.35
N GLY A 108 6.99 2.66 -8.77
CA GLY A 108 6.37 3.84 -8.16
C GLY A 108 5.50 3.52 -6.94
N HIS A 109 5.79 2.42 -6.24
CA HIS A 109 5.04 1.99 -5.07
C HIS A 109 5.53 2.69 -3.80
N THR A 110 4.62 3.07 -2.93
CA THR A 110 4.90 3.62 -1.59
C THR A 110 5.06 2.55 -0.53
N GLU A 111 4.56 1.33 -0.81
CA GLU A 111 4.65 0.15 0.05
C GLU A 111 5.33 -1.01 -0.67
N LEU A 112 5.94 -1.89 0.10
CA LEU A 112 6.58 -3.09 -0.41
C LEU A 112 5.56 -4.24 -0.47
N ARG A 113 5.02 -4.49 -1.67
CA ARG A 113 4.05 -5.54 -1.96
C ARG A 113 4.74 -6.87 -2.26
N SER A 114 4.02 -7.97 -2.05
CA SER A 114 4.55 -9.31 -2.29
C SER A 114 5.04 -9.52 -3.72
N GLY A 115 4.38 -8.93 -4.70
CA GLY A 115 4.77 -9.00 -6.10
C GLY A 115 6.11 -8.33 -6.39
N ALA A 116 6.43 -7.21 -5.74
CA ALA A 116 7.72 -6.53 -5.87
C ALA A 116 8.84 -7.39 -5.25
N VAL A 117 8.58 -8.00 -4.09
CA VAL A 117 9.51 -8.96 -3.46
C VAL A 117 9.75 -10.15 -4.37
N PHE A 118 8.70 -10.72 -4.97
CA PHE A 118 8.81 -11.85 -5.88
C PHE A 118 9.53 -11.49 -7.17
N LEU A 119 9.28 -10.31 -7.75
CA LEU A 119 9.98 -9.85 -8.94
C LEU A 119 11.49 -9.63 -8.66
N ALA A 120 11.86 -9.03 -7.53
CA ALA A 120 13.25 -8.87 -7.13
C ALA A 120 13.95 -10.24 -6.95
N LEU A 121 13.25 -11.20 -6.35
CA LEU A 121 13.71 -12.56 -6.20
C LEU A 121 13.93 -13.23 -7.57
N LEU A 122 13.02 -13.05 -8.53
CA LEU A 122 13.16 -13.58 -9.89
C LEU A 122 14.33 -12.95 -10.65
N MET A 123 14.62 -11.66 -10.44
CA MET A 123 15.74 -10.97 -11.10
C MET A 123 17.08 -11.62 -10.78
N ASN A 124 17.25 -12.14 -9.56
CA ASN A 124 18.47 -12.78 -9.08
C ASN A 124 18.16 -14.17 -8.44
N ALA A 125 17.36 -15.00 -9.11
CA ALA A 125 16.85 -16.26 -8.55
C ALA A 125 17.97 -17.21 -8.07
N ASP A 126 19.06 -17.34 -8.84
CA ASP A 126 20.22 -18.20 -8.50
C ASP A 126 20.96 -17.74 -7.23
N ARG A 127 20.80 -16.48 -6.84
CA ARG A 127 21.39 -15.93 -5.61
C ARG A 127 20.52 -16.23 -4.38
N TYR A 128 19.20 -16.14 -4.54
CA TYR A 128 18.26 -16.18 -3.42
C TYR A 128 17.64 -17.54 -3.17
N LEU A 129 17.66 -18.43 -4.17
CA LEU A 129 16.96 -19.70 -4.13
C LEU A 129 17.91 -20.87 -4.44
N MET A 130 17.55 -22.04 -3.93
CA MET A 130 18.18 -23.29 -4.34
C MET A 130 17.96 -23.56 -5.85
N PRO A 131 18.92 -24.19 -6.55
CA PRO A 131 18.86 -24.41 -8.00
C PRO A 131 17.57 -25.05 -8.51
N ARG A 132 17.00 -25.99 -7.75
CA ARG A 132 15.73 -26.64 -8.11
C ARG A 132 14.55 -25.65 -8.13
N VAL A 133 14.51 -24.75 -7.16
CA VAL A 133 13.46 -23.72 -7.09
C VAL A 133 13.67 -22.67 -8.17
N ALA A 134 14.89 -22.22 -8.36
CA ALA A 134 15.25 -21.26 -9.43
C ALA A 134 14.90 -21.81 -10.81
N GLN A 135 15.15 -23.10 -11.07
CA GLN A 135 14.82 -23.76 -12.32
C GLN A 135 13.30 -23.85 -12.56
N ALA A 136 12.51 -24.07 -11.52
CA ALA A 136 11.04 -24.09 -11.63
C ALA A 136 10.43 -22.71 -12.00
N LEU A 137 11.20 -21.63 -11.85
CA LEU A 137 10.79 -20.27 -12.15
C LEU A 137 11.49 -19.68 -13.40
N VAL A 138 12.31 -20.48 -14.11
CA VAL A 138 13.13 -20.00 -15.23
C VAL A 138 12.31 -19.51 -16.42
N ASP A 139 11.13 -20.09 -16.64
CA ASP A 139 10.25 -19.74 -17.76
C ASP A 139 9.54 -18.39 -17.62
N ILE A 140 9.65 -17.76 -16.44
CA ILE A 140 9.07 -16.44 -16.22
C ILE A 140 9.89 -15.37 -16.95
N ASN A 141 9.28 -14.68 -17.91
CA ASN A 141 9.90 -13.54 -18.56
C ASN A 141 9.90 -12.33 -17.63
N ARG A 142 11.02 -12.10 -16.94
CA ARG A 142 11.23 -11.10 -15.90
C ARG A 142 11.05 -9.68 -16.45
N GLU A 143 11.58 -9.39 -17.65
CA GLU A 143 11.47 -8.08 -18.29
C GLU A 143 10.03 -7.75 -18.71
N GLN A 144 9.31 -8.72 -19.23
CA GLN A 144 7.92 -8.56 -19.58
C GLN A 144 7.06 -8.35 -18.32
N LEU A 145 7.32 -9.14 -17.26
CA LEU A 145 6.64 -9.00 -15.98
C LEU A 145 6.87 -7.60 -15.39
N ARG A 146 8.12 -7.11 -15.40
CA ARG A 146 8.46 -5.78 -14.93
C ARG A 146 7.67 -4.68 -15.65
N LYS A 147 7.61 -4.74 -16.98
CA LYS A 147 6.89 -3.76 -17.81
C LYS A 147 5.38 -3.81 -17.67
N GLN A 148 4.83 -4.96 -17.33
CA GLN A 148 3.37 -5.19 -17.25
C GLN A 148 2.91 -5.46 -15.82
N PHE A 149 3.70 -5.10 -14.82
CA PHE A 149 3.46 -5.43 -13.42
C PHE A 149 2.05 -5.06 -12.96
N ASP A 150 1.64 -3.82 -13.15
CA ASP A 150 0.31 -3.33 -12.73
C ASP A 150 -0.84 -4.03 -13.46
N ARG A 151 -0.61 -4.45 -14.71
CA ARG A 151 -1.60 -5.18 -15.48
C ARG A 151 -1.76 -6.60 -14.97
N VAL A 152 -0.65 -7.26 -14.68
CA VAL A 152 -0.61 -8.65 -14.19
C VAL A 152 -1.20 -8.75 -12.78
N THR A 153 -0.89 -7.79 -11.92
CA THR A 153 -1.37 -7.75 -10.52
C THR A 153 -2.73 -7.06 -10.34
N LYS A 154 -3.45 -6.77 -11.44
CA LYS A 154 -4.71 -6.01 -11.41
C LYS A 154 -5.79 -6.64 -10.52
N GLY A 155 -5.84 -7.98 -10.43
CA GLY A 155 -6.80 -8.74 -9.62
C GLY A 155 -6.35 -9.01 -8.18
N SER A 156 -5.20 -8.48 -7.76
CA SER A 156 -4.65 -8.71 -6.43
C SER A 156 -5.34 -7.86 -5.37
N VAL A 157 -5.51 -8.44 -4.18
CA VAL A 157 -5.99 -7.72 -2.99
C VAL A 157 -4.95 -6.77 -2.39
N GLU A 158 -3.69 -6.88 -2.84
CA GLU A 158 -2.59 -6.00 -2.40
C GLU A 158 -2.58 -4.64 -3.09
N ARG A 159 -3.43 -4.49 -4.09
CA ARG A 159 -3.57 -3.20 -4.74
C ARG A 159 -4.15 -2.21 -3.74
N PRO A 160 -3.56 -1.00 -3.56
CA PRO A 160 -4.21 0.03 -2.79
C PRO A 160 -5.64 0.14 -3.33
N GLN A 161 -6.62 -0.10 -2.48
CA GLN A 161 -8.01 0.14 -2.84
C GLN A 161 -8.13 1.64 -3.11
N LEU A 162 -7.98 2.02 -4.38
CA LEU A 162 -8.62 3.22 -4.84
C LEU A 162 -10.11 2.97 -4.53
N MET A 163 -10.64 3.65 -3.54
CA MET A 163 -12.07 3.64 -3.29
C MET A 163 -12.74 3.83 -4.64
N GLU A 164 -13.36 2.76 -5.15
CA GLU A 164 -14.18 2.78 -6.35
C GLU A 164 -15.46 3.58 -6.05
N SER A 165 -15.33 4.89 -6.12
CA SER A 165 -16.46 5.72 -6.48
C SER A 165 -16.51 5.74 -8.00
N GLY A 166 -17.42 4.93 -8.53
CA GLY A 166 -17.99 4.93 -9.89
C GLY A 166 -17.17 5.45 -11.05
N GLY A 167 -16.80 4.52 -11.95
CA GLY A 167 -16.83 4.69 -13.41
C GLY A 167 -15.91 5.71 -14.06
N ALA A 168 -14.96 5.16 -14.79
CA ALA A 168 -14.37 5.59 -16.05
C ALA A 168 -12.84 5.70 -16.06
N LYS A 169 -12.26 4.88 -16.94
CA LYS A 169 -10.95 4.99 -17.62
C LYS A 169 -10.04 6.13 -17.18
N ARG A 170 -8.86 5.83 -16.65
CA ARG A 170 -7.72 6.74 -16.75
C ARG A 170 -6.48 6.03 -17.28
N ALA A 171 -6.16 6.40 -18.52
CA ALA A 171 -4.84 6.31 -19.10
C ALA A 171 -3.88 7.25 -18.34
N VAL A 172 -2.64 6.78 -18.19
CA VAL A 172 -1.38 7.52 -18.02
C VAL A 172 -1.54 9.04 -17.97
N GLU A 173 -1.35 9.62 -16.78
CA GLU A 173 -0.95 11.01 -16.65
C GLU A 173 0.12 11.13 -15.58
N ALA A 174 1.35 11.22 -16.04
CA ALA A 174 2.48 11.74 -15.30
C ALA A 174 2.35 13.27 -15.28
N ASP A 175 1.37 13.80 -14.56
CA ASP A 175 1.30 15.20 -14.15
C ASP A 175 0.08 15.42 -13.23
N MET A 176 0.02 14.73 -12.09
CA MET A 176 -1.07 14.98 -11.15
C MET A 176 -0.60 15.97 -10.10
N ASP A 177 -1.28 17.14 -10.11
CA ASP A 177 -1.27 18.14 -9.05
C ASP A 177 -1.21 17.46 -7.66
N PRO A 178 -0.17 17.71 -6.85
CA PRO A 178 0.00 17.10 -5.53
C PRO A 178 -1.24 17.24 -4.63
N LEU A 179 -2.00 18.31 -4.82
CA LEU A 179 -3.25 18.54 -4.09
C LEU A 179 -4.27 17.42 -4.34
N LYS A 180 -4.42 16.97 -5.58
CA LYS A 180 -5.35 15.89 -5.93
C LYS A 180 -4.92 14.51 -5.43
N ARG A 181 -3.65 14.38 -5.07
CA ARG A 181 -3.09 13.12 -4.55
C ARG A 181 -3.32 12.95 -3.06
N TYR A 182 -3.23 14.05 -2.29
CA TYR A 182 -3.27 14.01 -0.83
C TYR A 182 -4.45 14.77 -0.22
N ALA A 183 -5.35 15.30 -1.06
CA ALA A 183 -6.50 16.05 -0.61
C ALA A 183 -7.77 15.64 -1.34
N THR A 184 -8.90 15.73 -0.65
CA THR A 184 -10.25 15.47 -1.19
C THR A 184 -10.99 16.79 -1.33
N ASP A 185 -11.55 17.05 -2.51
CA ASP A 185 -12.36 18.26 -2.77
C ASP A 185 -13.78 18.06 -2.25
N PHE A 186 -14.09 18.65 -1.10
CA PHE A 186 -15.42 18.60 -0.50
C PHE A 186 -16.47 19.40 -1.27
N THR A 187 -16.08 20.49 -1.91
CA THR A 187 -17.01 21.25 -2.77
C THR A 187 -17.41 20.48 -4.01
N LYS A 188 -16.52 19.65 -4.55
CA LYS A 188 -16.87 18.74 -5.64
C LYS A 188 -17.80 17.62 -5.17
N LEU A 189 -17.53 17.02 -4.01
CA LEU A 189 -18.41 16.00 -3.43
C LEU A 189 -19.81 16.57 -3.13
N ALA A 190 -19.88 17.82 -2.65
CA ALA A 190 -21.15 18.50 -2.43
C ALA A 190 -21.93 18.74 -3.73
N ARG A 191 -21.25 19.13 -4.84
CA ARG A 191 -21.89 19.28 -6.17
C ARG A 191 -22.40 17.97 -6.76
N GLU A 192 -21.80 16.87 -6.37
CA GLU A 192 -22.13 15.51 -6.83
C GLU A 192 -23.15 14.83 -5.89
N ASP A 193 -23.75 15.54 -4.92
CA ASP A 193 -24.67 15.01 -3.90
C ASP A 193 -24.13 13.80 -3.12
N LYS A 194 -22.79 13.79 -2.90
CA LYS A 194 -22.11 12.70 -2.19
C LYS A 194 -21.85 12.97 -0.71
N LEU A 195 -22.26 14.15 -0.22
CA LEU A 195 -22.17 14.48 1.19
C LEU A 195 -23.55 14.34 1.84
N ASP A 196 -23.55 13.81 3.05
CA ASP A 196 -24.79 13.71 3.83
C ASP A 196 -25.29 15.08 4.27
N PRO A 197 -26.61 15.31 4.33
CA PRO A 197 -27.16 16.55 4.82
C PRO A 197 -26.81 16.75 6.31
N VAL A 198 -26.24 17.90 6.62
CA VAL A 198 -25.83 18.27 7.99
C VAL A 198 -26.98 18.97 8.67
N VAL A 199 -27.45 18.42 9.79
CA VAL A 199 -28.58 18.94 10.56
C VAL A 199 -28.11 19.45 11.93
N CYS A 200 -28.72 20.53 12.41
CA CYS A 200 -28.47 21.10 13.76
C CYS A 200 -27.03 21.61 14.00
N ARG A 201 -26.34 22.07 12.96
CA ARG A 201 -24.97 22.64 13.06
C ARG A 201 -24.86 24.02 12.43
N ASP A 202 -26.00 24.70 12.23
CA ASP A 202 -26.02 26.00 11.54
C ASP A 202 -25.21 27.05 12.26
N ALA A 203 -25.29 27.10 13.59
CA ALA A 203 -24.57 28.09 14.41
C ALA A 203 -23.06 27.95 14.32
N GLU A 204 -22.55 26.72 14.33
CA GLU A 204 -21.11 26.40 14.21
C GLU A 204 -20.60 26.71 12.80
N ILE A 205 -21.42 26.42 11.77
CA ILE A 205 -21.10 26.75 10.38
C ILE A 205 -21.08 28.24 10.17
N ASP A 206 -22.05 29.01 10.69
CA ASP A 206 -22.10 30.47 10.62
C ASP A 206 -20.87 31.10 11.28
N GLN A 207 -20.51 30.59 12.47
CA GLN A 207 -19.31 31.07 13.18
C GLN A 207 -18.02 30.77 12.36
N MET A 208 -17.94 29.63 11.68
CA MET A 208 -16.82 29.31 10.81
C MET A 208 -16.76 30.26 9.62
N ILE A 209 -17.90 30.55 8.98
CA ILE A 209 -18.02 31.50 7.87
C ILE A 209 -17.56 32.89 8.30
N ASP A 210 -18.00 33.37 9.48
CA ASP A 210 -17.61 34.68 10.03
C ASP A 210 -16.09 34.77 10.25
N ILE A 211 -15.46 33.68 10.75
CA ILE A 211 -14.02 33.67 10.96
C ILE A 211 -13.28 33.68 9.61
N LEU A 212 -13.70 32.85 8.64
CA LEU A 212 -13.10 32.79 7.30
C LEU A 212 -13.22 34.12 6.54
N CYS A 213 -14.28 34.87 6.76
CA CYS A 213 -14.50 36.17 6.14
C CYS A 213 -13.67 37.32 6.75
N ARG A 214 -12.95 37.11 7.84
CA ARG A 214 -12.09 38.13 8.46
C ARG A 214 -10.90 38.49 7.55
N ARG A 215 -10.39 39.72 7.67
CA ARG A 215 -9.19 40.14 6.93
C ARG A 215 -7.89 39.54 7.49
N ARG A 216 -7.86 39.23 8.78
CA ARG A 216 -6.74 38.65 9.52
C ARG A 216 -7.27 37.65 10.53
N LYS A 217 -6.44 36.65 10.91
CA LYS A 217 -6.81 35.61 11.87
C LYS A 217 -8.07 34.86 11.42
N ASN A 218 -8.07 34.47 10.14
CA ASN A 218 -9.19 33.82 9.46
C ASN A 218 -9.06 32.27 9.43
N ASN A 219 -8.32 31.71 10.36
CA ASN A 219 -8.15 30.26 10.48
C ASN A 219 -9.02 29.74 11.63
N PRO A 220 -10.22 29.19 11.38
CA PRO A 220 -11.05 28.58 12.40
C PRO A 220 -10.44 27.25 12.88
N ILE A 221 -10.60 26.97 14.18
CA ILE A 221 -10.25 25.67 14.78
C ILE A 221 -11.51 25.11 15.41
N VAL A 222 -11.89 23.88 14.99
CA VAL A 222 -13.03 23.15 15.57
C VAL A 222 -12.49 22.17 16.61
N VAL A 223 -12.88 22.38 17.88
CA VAL A 223 -12.48 21.53 19.02
C VAL A 223 -13.69 20.81 19.58
N GLY A 224 -13.47 19.61 20.15
CA GLY A 224 -14.51 18.80 20.77
C GLY A 224 -14.07 17.33 20.89
N ASP A 225 -14.84 16.53 21.63
CA ASP A 225 -14.58 15.11 21.84
C ASP A 225 -14.66 14.29 20.54
N ALA A 226 -14.11 13.08 20.55
CA ALA A 226 -14.23 12.19 19.41
C ALA A 226 -15.72 11.84 19.15
N GLY A 227 -16.13 11.84 17.87
CA GLY A 227 -17.50 11.46 17.48
C GLY A 227 -18.55 12.56 17.56
N VAL A 228 -18.26 13.77 18.06
CA VAL A 228 -19.27 14.86 18.19
C VAL A 228 -19.64 15.56 16.86
N GLY A 229 -19.12 15.10 15.73
CA GLY A 229 -19.49 15.62 14.41
C GLY A 229 -18.64 16.83 13.94
N LYS A 230 -17.36 16.92 14.35
CA LYS A 230 -16.46 18.00 13.88
C LYS A 230 -16.31 18.03 12.36
N SER A 231 -16.19 16.86 11.73
CA SER A 231 -16.11 16.73 10.26
C SER A 231 -17.40 17.17 9.58
N ALA A 232 -18.55 16.86 10.16
CA ALA A 232 -19.85 17.27 9.64
C ALA A 232 -20.00 18.79 9.52
N VAL A 233 -19.40 19.57 10.43
CA VAL A 233 -19.41 21.05 10.34
C VAL A 233 -18.66 21.52 9.09
N VAL A 234 -17.55 20.86 8.74
CA VAL A 234 -16.78 21.18 7.52
C VAL A 234 -17.53 20.77 6.25
N GLU A 235 -18.18 19.60 6.27
CA GLU A 235 -19.03 19.12 5.17
C GLU A 235 -20.24 20.05 4.97
N GLY A 236 -20.87 20.51 6.07
CA GLY A 236 -21.94 21.49 6.03
C GLY A 236 -21.52 22.84 5.44
N LEU A 237 -20.29 23.29 5.70
CA LEU A 237 -19.72 24.46 5.05
C LEU A 237 -19.58 24.26 3.53
N ALA A 238 -19.12 23.09 3.08
CA ALA A 238 -19.02 22.77 1.65
C ALA A 238 -20.39 22.80 0.96
N LEU A 239 -21.43 22.23 1.60
CA LEU A 239 -22.80 22.28 1.11
C LEU A 239 -23.32 23.71 0.97
N ARG A 240 -23.09 24.57 1.96
CA ARG A 240 -23.49 26.00 1.89
C ARG A 240 -22.75 26.77 0.82
N ILE A 241 -21.46 26.50 0.59
CA ILE A 241 -20.68 27.11 -0.51
C ILE A 241 -21.30 26.75 -1.85
N VAL A 242 -21.65 25.49 -2.05
CA VAL A 242 -22.24 24.99 -3.32
C VAL A 242 -23.64 25.56 -3.53
N ASN A 243 -24.46 25.66 -2.48
CA ASN A 243 -25.81 26.22 -2.52
C ASN A 243 -25.80 27.75 -2.65
N GLY A 244 -24.66 28.40 -2.49
CA GLY A 244 -24.54 29.86 -2.53
C GLY A 244 -24.98 30.58 -1.25
N ASP A 245 -25.23 29.82 -0.16
CA ASP A 245 -25.66 30.33 1.17
C ASP A 245 -24.46 30.83 1.99
N VAL A 246 -23.56 31.54 1.34
CA VAL A 246 -22.35 32.11 1.93
C VAL A 246 -22.14 33.55 1.41
N PRO A 247 -21.41 34.39 2.14
CA PRO A 247 -21.02 35.73 1.66
C PRO A 247 -20.24 35.65 0.34
N ASP A 248 -20.32 36.71 -0.47
CA ASP A 248 -19.69 36.79 -1.80
C ASP A 248 -18.20 36.41 -1.80
N ARG A 249 -17.52 36.62 -0.70
CA ARG A 249 -16.10 36.27 -0.54
C ARG A 249 -15.83 34.79 -0.54
N LEU A 250 -16.79 33.96 -0.16
CA LEU A 250 -16.71 32.51 -0.13
C LEU A 250 -17.43 31.84 -1.29
N LYS A 251 -18.17 32.60 -2.09
CA LYS A 251 -18.73 32.09 -3.34
C LYS A 251 -17.58 31.73 -4.28
N ASN A 252 -17.65 30.60 -4.93
CA ASN A 252 -16.61 30.08 -5.86
C ASN A 252 -15.28 29.67 -5.19
N VAL A 253 -15.24 29.49 -3.88
CA VAL A 253 -14.11 28.90 -3.18
C VAL A 253 -14.22 27.38 -3.25
N GLU A 254 -13.09 26.70 -3.45
CA GLU A 254 -12.98 25.25 -3.32
C GLU A 254 -12.50 24.88 -1.92
N LEU A 255 -13.19 23.95 -1.29
CA LEU A 255 -12.86 23.45 0.04
C LEU A 255 -12.21 22.06 -0.09
N TRP A 256 -10.94 21.98 0.27
CA TRP A 256 -10.15 20.76 0.20
C TRP A 256 -9.79 20.26 1.59
N THR A 257 -9.95 18.97 1.85
CA THR A 257 -9.47 18.33 3.08
C THR A 257 -8.16 17.60 2.81
N LEU A 258 -7.15 17.84 3.65
CA LEU A 258 -5.87 17.13 3.59
C LEU A 258 -5.93 15.87 4.45
N ASP A 259 -5.56 14.74 3.87
CA ASP A 259 -5.35 13.51 4.63
C ASP A 259 -3.93 13.53 5.22
N MET A 260 -3.86 13.82 6.52
CA MET A 260 -2.59 13.87 7.24
C MET A 260 -1.94 12.50 7.36
N GLY A 261 -2.72 11.40 7.33
CA GLY A 261 -2.20 10.04 7.29
C GLY A 261 -1.49 9.75 5.97
N ALA A 262 -2.11 10.13 4.86
CA ALA A 262 -1.53 9.98 3.53
C ALA A 262 -0.30 10.88 3.27
N LEU A 263 -0.19 12.01 3.99
CA LEU A 263 0.99 12.91 3.92
C LEU A 263 2.19 12.40 4.74
N GLN A 264 1.95 11.55 5.75
CA GLN A 264 2.99 11.01 6.63
C GLN A 264 3.44 9.60 6.21
N ALA A 265 2.73 8.98 5.29
CA ALA A 265 3.06 7.69 4.69
C ALA A 265 3.97 7.91 3.48
#